data_0b3792f21127ce4c092079aaff97efd5
#
_entry.id   0b3792f21127ce4c092079aaff97efd5
#
_cell.length_a   1.000
_cell.length_b   1.000
_cell.length_c   1.000
_cell.angle_alpha   90.00
_cell.angle_beta   90.00
_cell.angle_gamma   90.00
#
_symmetry.space_group_name_H-M   'P 1'
#
loop_
_entity.id
_entity.type
_entity.pdbx_description
1 polymer ?
#
loop_
_entity_poly.entity_id
_entity_poly.type
_entity_poly.pdbx_seq_one_letter_code
_entity_poly.pdbx_strand_id
1 'polypeptide(L)'
;MLPCIAAAGLVAIVGSGGGFPEFVCCDPPAPWVNVTPPRATVQVGTSVEFTAVAFAAHAPVSYQWRRNGVAIASATAATYTLPGANLSDDGAEFSVAMTAANGADTASALLRVSSAAPVRFADAEFAVADWALTAVVDPPTGGPTHFETRAPSGGNPGSMRIIDYQVPVGRSSIRVFHTALSATYDPAVRGAPYVIDVALDCNRLNTSTSGETLAIPAFEQAGRWYGASLADLCAPTWFTIAATSLLAADFRLLAGPACAAGQSCPDFSANAAPMRLGFVSGLNLSPDSAAGAVSQGIDNWKMTVWRR
;
A
#
# COMPACT_ATOMS: atom_id res chain seq x y z
N MET A 1 -17.36 -10.32 -16.96
CA MET A 1 -17.07 -11.33 -17.99
C MET A 1 -16.58 -12.58 -17.28
N LEU A 2 -17.36 -13.67 -17.33
CA LEU A 2 -16.96 -14.94 -16.71
C LEU A 2 -15.82 -15.56 -17.51
N PRO A 3 -14.81 -16.19 -16.86
CA PRO A 3 -13.77 -16.91 -17.58
C PRO A 3 -14.34 -18.18 -18.21
N CYS A 4 -14.00 -18.45 -19.47
CA CYS A 4 -14.26 -19.72 -20.11
C CYS A 4 -13.49 -20.82 -19.40
N ILE A 5 -14.19 -21.68 -18.65
CA ILE A 5 -13.64 -22.92 -18.13
C ILE A 5 -13.66 -23.94 -19.28
N ALA A 6 -12.51 -24.39 -19.71
CA ALA A 6 -12.39 -25.51 -20.66
C ALA A 6 -12.85 -26.80 -19.97
N ALA A 7 -14.09 -27.19 -20.22
CA ALA A 7 -14.56 -28.52 -19.86
C ALA A 7 -14.18 -29.50 -21.00
N ALA A 8 -13.20 -30.36 -20.72
CA ALA A 8 -12.94 -31.54 -21.53
C ALA A 8 -14.09 -32.53 -21.31
N GLY A 9 -15.00 -32.59 -22.27
CA GLY A 9 -16.09 -33.56 -22.29
C GLY A 9 -16.52 -33.80 -23.72
N LEU A 10 -15.93 -34.81 -24.36
CA LEU A 10 -16.32 -35.27 -25.69
C LEU A 10 -17.70 -35.97 -25.59
N VAL A 11 -18.75 -35.30 -26.04
CA VAL A 11 -20.03 -35.96 -26.31
C VAL A 11 -20.19 -36.03 -27.83
N ALA A 12 -20.00 -37.20 -28.40
CA ALA A 12 -20.35 -37.49 -29.79
C ALA A 12 -21.89 -37.61 -29.91
N ILE A 13 -22.53 -36.66 -30.59
CA ILE A 13 -23.90 -36.78 -31.03
C ILE A 13 -23.86 -36.99 -32.53
N VAL A 14 -24.21 -38.18 -32.99
CA VAL A 14 -24.41 -38.51 -34.41
C VAL A 14 -25.82 -38.01 -34.78
N GLY A 15 -25.88 -36.95 -35.52
CA GLY A 15 -27.15 -36.40 -36.08
C GLY A 15 -26.90 -35.86 -37.48
N SER A 16 -27.65 -36.32 -38.44
CA SER A 16 -27.56 -36.07 -39.88
C SER A 16 -27.84 -34.60 -40.24
N GLY A 17 -26.94 -33.96 -41.00
CA GLY A 17 -27.24 -32.88 -41.93
C GLY A 17 -27.50 -31.51 -41.30
N GLY A 18 -26.47 -30.83 -40.86
CA GLY A 18 -26.45 -29.42 -40.54
C GLY A 18 -25.02 -28.98 -40.26
N GLY A 19 -24.58 -27.87 -40.84
CA GLY A 19 -23.21 -27.36 -40.65
C GLY A 19 -22.86 -27.31 -39.18
N PHE A 20 -21.69 -27.77 -38.82
CA PHE A 20 -21.15 -27.68 -37.47
C PHE A 20 -21.14 -26.20 -37.08
N PRO A 21 -21.62 -25.84 -35.86
CA PRO A 21 -21.40 -24.50 -35.38
C PRO A 21 -19.89 -24.27 -35.34
N GLU A 22 -19.41 -23.22 -36.02
CA GLU A 22 -18.04 -22.76 -35.85
C GLU A 22 -17.85 -22.55 -34.33
N PHE A 23 -16.96 -23.37 -33.76
CA PHE A 23 -16.48 -23.10 -32.39
C PHE A 23 -15.70 -21.80 -32.49
N VAL A 24 -16.29 -20.71 -32.06
CA VAL A 24 -15.58 -19.47 -31.80
C VAL A 24 -14.61 -19.78 -30.67
N CYS A 25 -13.40 -20.15 -31.03
CA CYS A 25 -12.29 -20.23 -30.07
C CYS A 25 -12.17 -18.85 -29.44
N CYS A 26 -12.39 -18.77 -28.11
CA CYS A 26 -12.08 -17.55 -27.37
C CYS A 26 -10.62 -17.21 -27.64
N ASP A 27 -10.36 -16.03 -28.17
CA ASP A 27 -8.99 -15.57 -28.33
C ASP A 27 -8.29 -15.63 -26.97
N PRO A 28 -7.08 -16.15 -26.89
CA PRO A 28 -6.33 -16.18 -25.65
C PRO A 28 -6.19 -14.74 -25.11
N PRO A 29 -6.25 -14.54 -23.78
CA PRO A 29 -6.13 -13.22 -23.21
C PRO A 29 -4.83 -12.54 -23.66
N ALA A 30 -4.89 -11.23 -23.90
CA ALA A 30 -3.71 -10.44 -24.22
C ALA A 30 -2.62 -10.61 -23.14
N PRO A 31 -1.35 -10.65 -23.53
CA PRO A 31 -0.26 -10.72 -22.56
C PRO A 31 -0.20 -9.42 -21.74
N TRP A 32 0.27 -9.52 -20.49
CA TRP A 32 0.53 -8.37 -19.66
C TRP A 32 1.81 -8.54 -18.85
N VAL A 33 2.41 -7.41 -18.46
CA VAL A 33 3.60 -7.37 -17.61
C VAL A 33 3.44 -6.30 -16.53
N ASN A 34 3.96 -6.57 -15.33
CA ASN A 34 4.14 -5.60 -14.26
C ASN A 34 5.61 -5.57 -13.82
N VAL A 35 6.04 -4.48 -13.23
CA VAL A 35 7.38 -4.36 -12.62
C VAL A 35 7.26 -4.32 -11.11
N THR A 36 8.10 -5.11 -10.45
CA THR A 36 8.21 -5.14 -8.99
C THR A 36 9.64 -4.84 -8.57
N PRO A 37 9.84 -3.88 -7.65
CA PRO A 37 8.86 -2.93 -7.12
C PRO A 37 8.49 -1.85 -8.17
N PRO A 38 7.24 -1.31 -8.18
CA PRO A 38 6.87 -0.24 -9.10
C PRO A 38 7.51 1.11 -8.74
N ARG A 39 7.98 1.25 -7.52
CA ARG A 39 8.79 2.38 -7.02
C ARG A 39 9.85 1.84 -6.08
N ALA A 40 11.06 2.36 -6.16
CA ALA A 40 12.15 2.03 -5.25
C ALA A 40 12.85 3.30 -4.79
N THR A 41 13.23 3.36 -3.51
CA THR A 41 14.16 4.37 -3.00
C THR A 41 15.36 3.67 -2.39
N VAL A 42 16.54 4.07 -2.83
CA VAL A 42 17.81 3.51 -2.36
C VAL A 42 18.80 4.62 -1.98
N GLN A 43 19.77 4.28 -1.15
CA GLN A 43 20.90 5.17 -0.90
C GLN A 43 21.91 5.08 -2.06
N VAL A 44 22.59 6.18 -2.34
CA VAL A 44 23.73 6.21 -3.27
C VAL A 44 24.68 5.03 -3.01
N GLY A 45 25.11 4.36 -4.08
CA GLY A 45 25.97 3.19 -4.04
C GLY A 45 25.26 1.86 -3.81
N THR A 46 23.96 1.87 -3.49
CA THR A 46 23.19 0.64 -3.30
C THR A 46 22.73 0.07 -4.65
N SER A 47 22.78 -1.25 -4.79
CA SER A 47 22.19 -1.93 -5.94
C SER A 47 20.67 -2.01 -5.79
N VAL A 48 19.95 -1.94 -6.92
CA VAL A 48 18.50 -2.13 -6.98
C VAL A 48 18.16 -3.12 -8.08
N GLU A 49 17.24 -4.05 -7.79
CA GLU A 49 16.73 -5.02 -8.75
C GLU A 49 15.27 -4.74 -9.07
N PHE A 50 14.93 -4.80 -10.34
CA PHE A 50 13.58 -4.75 -10.87
C PHE A 50 13.23 -6.08 -11.52
N THR A 51 12.08 -6.63 -11.20
CA THR A 51 11.57 -7.89 -11.73
C THR A 51 10.35 -7.68 -12.59
N ALA A 52 10.35 -8.19 -13.81
CA ALA A 52 9.17 -8.28 -14.67
C ALA A 52 8.33 -9.48 -14.25
N VAL A 53 7.11 -9.23 -13.80
CA VAL A 53 6.09 -10.25 -13.52
C VAL A 53 5.16 -10.27 -14.72
N ALA A 54 5.24 -11.30 -15.56
CA ALA A 54 4.53 -11.36 -16.81
C ALA A 54 3.57 -12.54 -16.86
N PHE A 55 2.47 -12.37 -17.61
CA PHE A 55 1.57 -13.41 -18.06
C PHE A 55 1.48 -13.38 -19.58
N ALA A 56 1.64 -14.53 -20.20
CA ALA A 56 1.38 -14.73 -21.62
C ALA A 56 0.81 -16.13 -21.85
N ALA A 57 -0.25 -16.22 -22.63
CA ALA A 57 -0.87 -17.51 -22.99
C ALA A 57 0.03 -18.34 -23.92
N HIS A 58 0.98 -17.71 -24.59
CA HIS A 58 1.90 -18.34 -25.53
C HIS A 58 3.35 -17.99 -25.22
N ALA A 59 4.18 -19.01 -25.07
CA ALA A 59 5.64 -18.91 -25.00
C ALA A 59 6.25 -19.01 -26.42
N PRO A 60 7.48 -18.53 -26.66
CA PRO A 60 8.36 -17.86 -25.68
C PRO A 60 8.00 -16.39 -25.44
N VAL A 61 8.43 -15.86 -24.29
CA VAL A 61 8.34 -14.45 -23.94
C VAL A 61 9.74 -13.85 -24.03
N SER A 62 9.86 -12.67 -24.63
CA SER A 62 11.10 -11.89 -24.68
C SER A 62 10.93 -10.59 -23.92
N TYR A 63 12.04 -10.09 -23.34
CA TYR A 63 12.08 -8.85 -22.57
C TYR A 63 13.14 -7.91 -23.15
N GLN A 64 12.91 -6.60 -22.99
CA GLN A 64 13.90 -5.55 -23.20
C GLN A 64 13.72 -4.46 -22.18
N TRP A 65 14.67 -4.31 -21.26
CA TRP A 65 14.68 -3.22 -20.31
C TRP A 65 15.17 -1.91 -20.95
N ARG A 66 14.61 -0.82 -20.47
CA ARG A 66 14.92 0.54 -20.89
C ARG A 66 15.12 1.42 -19.68
N ARG A 67 15.95 2.45 -19.82
CA ARG A 67 16.09 3.54 -18.85
C ARG A 67 15.71 4.84 -19.53
N ASN A 68 14.74 5.56 -18.99
CA ASN A 68 14.20 6.80 -19.56
C ASN A 68 13.88 6.64 -21.08
N GLY A 69 13.26 5.52 -21.45
CA GLY A 69 12.92 5.16 -22.82
C GLY A 69 14.04 4.60 -23.68
N VAL A 70 15.32 4.71 -23.26
CA VAL A 70 16.47 4.20 -24.00
C VAL A 70 16.75 2.73 -23.64
N ALA A 71 16.90 1.86 -24.64
CA ALA A 71 17.19 0.46 -24.41
C ALA A 71 18.54 0.26 -23.69
N ILE A 72 18.53 -0.56 -22.64
CA ILE A 72 19.75 -0.98 -21.95
C ILE A 72 20.31 -2.19 -22.68
N ALA A 73 21.54 -2.08 -23.15
CA ALA A 73 22.18 -3.15 -23.93
C ALA A 73 22.22 -4.47 -23.14
N SER A 74 21.85 -5.57 -23.78
CA SER A 74 21.84 -6.93 -23.22
C SER A 74 20.91 -7.15 -22.01
N ALA A 75 20.07 -6.19 -21.64
CA ALA A 75 19.10 -6.32 -20.55
C ALA A 75 17.81 -6.99 -21.06
N THR A 76 17.87 -8.29 -21.29
CA THR A 76 16.80 -9.11 -21.90
C THR A 76 16.29 -10.22 -20.98
N ALA A 77 16.71 -10.25 -19.71
CA ALA A 77 16.19 -11.18 -18.71
C ALA A 77 14.91 -10.64 -18.07
N ALA A 78 14.17 -11.50 -17.36
CA ALA A 78 13.02 -11.09 -16.57
C ALA A 78 13.38 -10.15 -15.40
N THR A 79 14.65 -10.12 -15.00
CA THR A 79 15.17 -9.22 -13.97
C THR A 79 16.21 -8.27 -14.55
N TYR A 80 16.27 -7.07 -14.03
CA TYR A 80 17.32 -6.10 -14.27
C TYR A 80 17.87 -5.55 -12.97
N THR A 81 19.19 -5.65 -12.78
CA THR A 81 19.88 -5.09 -11.62
C THR A 81 20.69 -3.87 -12.04
N LEU A 82 20.41 -2.72 -11.41
CA LEU A 82 21.29 -1.54 -11.47
C LEU A 82 22.34 -1.68 -10.36
N PRO A 83 23.62 -1.91 -10.69
CA PRO A 83 24.66 -2.07 -9.67
C PRO A 83 25.14 -0.71 -9.17
N GLY A 84 24.75 -0.30 -7.96
CA GLY A 84 25.25 0.95 -7.36
C GLY A 84 24.62 2.21 -7.94
N ALA A 85 23.40 2.53 -7.50
CA ALA A 85 22.68 3.72 -7.93
C ALA A 85 23.42 5.02 -7.60
N ASN A 86 23.42 5.98 -8.50
CA ASN A 86 24.01 7.31 -8.35
C ASN A 86 22.93 8.39 -8.25
N LEU A 87 23.28 9.59 -7.77
CA LEU A 87 22.32 10.71 -7.73
C LEU A 87 21.78 11.11 -9.11
N SER A 88 22.52 10.84 -10.20
CA SER A 88 22.03 11.03 -11.56
C SER A 88 20.96 10.02 -11.98
N ASP A 89 20.74 8.97 -11.19
CA ASP A 89 19.66 8.00 -11.37
C ASP A 89 18.38 8.41 -10.63
N ASP A 90 18.44 9.49 -9.81
CA ASP A 90 17.26 9.97 -9.11
C ASP A 90 16.20 10.47 -10.09
N GLY A 91 14.99 9.89 -9.99
CA GLY A 91 13.89 10.16 -10.91
C GLY A 91 13.95 9.36 -12.21
N ALA A 92 14.91 8.45 -12.39
CA ALA A 92 14.94 7.61 -13.59
C ALA A 92 13.78 6.63 -13.63
N GLU A 93 13.18 6.51 -14.81
CA GLU A 93 12.19 5.47 -15.13
C GLU A 93 12.90 4.25 -15.72
N PHE A 94 12.68 3.09 -15.10
CA PHE A 94 13.05 1.79 -15.65
C PHE A 94 11.81 1.10 -16.19
N SER A 95 11.78 0.81 -17.48
CA SER A 95 10.65 0.13 -18.10
C SER A 95 11.09 -1.17 -18.78
N VAL A 96 10.18 -2.14 -18.82
CA VAL A 96 10.37 -3.39 -19.53
C VAL A 96 9.31 -3.52 -20.61
N ALA A 97 9.74 -3.70 -21.84
CA ALA A 97 8.88 -4.16 -22.94
C ALA A 97 8.91 -5.68 -22.97
N MET A 98 7.75 -6.31 -22.89
CA MET A 98 7.54 -7.74 -23.01
C MET A 98 6.87 -8.01 -24.35
N THR A 99 7.33 -9.05 -25.07
CA THR A 99 6.73 -9.51 -26.32
C THR A 99 6.48 -11.01 -26.25
N ALA A 100 5.28 -11.43 -26.63
CA ALA A 100 4.85 -12.81 -26.77
C ALA A 100 4.25 -13.01 -28.16
N ALA A 101 3.96 -14.26 -28.55
CA ALA A 101 3.41 -14.57 -29.87
C ALA A 101 2.06 -13.91 -30.15
N ASN A 102 1.25 -13.66 -29.10
CA ASN A 102 -0.08 -13.08 -29.20
C ASN A 102 -0.14 -11.59 -28.80
N GLY A 103 0.99 -10.89 -28.72
CA GLY A 103 1.02 -9.46 -28.42
C GLY A 103 2.22 -9.01 -27.60
N ALA A 104 2.17 -7.76 -27.15
CA ALA A 104 3.22 -7.15 -26.36
C ALA A 104 2.58 -6.24 -25.29
N ASP A 105 3.30 -6.00 -24.20
CA ASP A 105 2.93 -5.06 -23.14
C ASP A 105 4.18 -4.40 -22.56
N THR A 106 3.99 -3.30 -21.83
CA THR A 106 5.09 -2.54 -21.23
C THR A 106 4.68 -2.05 -19.84
N ALA A 107 5.58 -2.23 -18.89
CA ALA A 107 5.41 -1.70 -17.55
C ALA A 107 6.66 -0.92 -17.11
N SER A 108 6.51 -0.04 -16.12
CA SER A 108 7.62 0.78 -15.64
C SER A 108 7.70 0.85 -14.12
N ALA A 109 8.88 1.21 -13.63
CA ALA A 109 9.19 1.48 -12.24
C ALA A 109 9.96 2.80 -12.12
N LEU A 110 9.74 3.54 -11.03
CA LEU A 110 10.43 4.78 -10.73
C LEU A 110 11.51 4.54 -9.67
N LEU A 111 12.75 4.95 -9.96
CA LEU A 111 13.85 4.94 -9.00
C LEU A 111 13.99 6.31 -8.33
N ARG A 112 14.16 6.31 -7.01
CA ARG A 112 14.60 7.45 -6.22
C ARG A 112 15.95 7.14 -5.58
N VAL A 113 16.84 8.13 -5.55
CA VAL A 113 18.17 7.96 -4.96
C VAL A 113 18.41 9.06 -3.93
N SER A 114 18.70 8.62 -2.71
CA SER A 114 19.00 9.49 -1.58
C SER A 114 20.51 9.56 -1.34
N SER A 115 21.03 10.78 -1.09
CA SER A 115 22.44 10.96 -0.69
C SER A 115 22.70 10.61 0.77
N ALA A 116 21.67 10.65 1.61
CA ALA A 116 21.77 10.43 3.05
C ALA A 116 21.08 9.13 3.48
N ALA A 117 21.58 8.52 4.55
CA ALA A 117 20.93 7.36 5.14
C ALA A 117 19.51 7.69 5.64
N PRO A 118 18.53 6.82 5.44
CA PRO A 118 17.17 7.06 5.90
C PRO A 118 17.06 6.99 7.43
N VAL A 119 16.06 7.67 7.97
CA VAL A 119 15.65 7.52 9.37
C VAL A 119 14.50 6.52 9.43
N ARG A 120 14.67 5.48 10.25
CA ARG A 120 13.70 4.40 10.39
C ARG A 120 13.01 4.44 11.73
N PHE A 121 11.72 4.24 11.71
CA PHE A 121 10.84 4.11 12.86
C PHE A 121 10.05 2.82 12.71
N ALA A 122 9.94 2.04 13.77
CA ALA A 122 9.19 0.79 13.76
C ALA A 122 8.74 0.44 15.18
N ASP A 123 7.61 -0.23 15.28
CA ASP A 123 7.16 -0.88 16.48
C ASP A 123 6.45 -2.20 16.10
N ALA A 124 6.88 -3.30 16.69
CA ALA A 124 6.27 -4.62 16.60
C ALA A 124 5.81 -5.14 17.98
N GLU A 125 6.11 -4.38 19.04
CA GLU A 125 5.74 -4.76 20.41
C GLU A 125 4.44 -4.09 20.87
N PHE A 126 4.15 -2.90 20.37
CA PHE A 126 2.92 -2.13 20.62
C PHE A 126 2.58 -1.97 22.12
N ALA A 127 3.58 -1.68 22.94
CA ALA A 127 3.32 -1.35 24.35
C ALA A 127 2.35 -0.15 24.43
N VAL A 128 1.27 -0.27 25.16
CA VAL A 128 0.19 0.74 25.18
C VAL A 128 0.72 2.11 25.60
N ALA A 129 1.68 2.14 26.53
CA ALA A 129 2.30 3.37 27.02
C ALA A 129 3.14 4.13 25.98
N ASP A 130 3.54 3.49 24.88
CA ASP A 130 4.37 4.09 23.83
C ASP A 130 3.56 4.81 22.75
N TRP A 131 2.23 4.82 22.89
CA TRP A 131 1.30 5.38 21.91
C TRP A 131 0.33 6.36 22.53
N ALA A 132 0.26 7.56 21.97
CA ALA A 132 -0.79 8.54 22.29
C ALA A 132 -1.97 8.35 21.32
N LEU A 133 -3.18 8.60 21.80
CA LEU A 133 -4.42 8.36 21.06
C LEU A 133 -5.28 9.61 21.01
N THR A 134 -5.94 9.80 19.87
CA THR A 134 -7.01 10.78 19.69
C THR A 134 -8.09 10.17 18.82
N ALA A 135 -9.34 10.18 19.27
CA ALA A 135 -10.46 9.65 18.50
C ALA A 135 -11.34 10.76 17.94
N VAL A 136 -11.82 10.54 16.72
CA VAL A 136 -12.88 11.33 16.07
C VAL A 136 -14.04 10.38 15.77
N VAL A 137 -15.21 10.70 16.30
CA VAL A 137 -16.42 9.86 16.23
C VAL A 137 -17.54 10.61 15.54
N ASP A 138 -18.27 9.93 14.66
CA ASP A 138 -19.46 10.45 14.00
C ASP A 138 -20.61 9.42 14.09
N PRO A 139 -21.75 9.74 14.73
CA PRO A 139 -22.04 11.01 15.39
C PRO A 139 -21.24 11.18 16.70
N PRO A 140 -20.94 12.41 17.11
CA PRO A 140 -20.09 12.67 18.30
C PRO A 140 -20.74 12.27 19.63
N THR A 141 -22.07 12.07 19.62
CA THR A 141 -22.84 11.60 20.78
C THR A 141 -23.57 10.32 20.41
N GLY A 142 -23.40 9.28 21.24
CA GLY A 142 -23.99 7.96 20.98
C GLY A 142 -23.36 7.19 19.83
N GLY A 143 -22.23 7.64 19.30
CA GLY A 143 -21.45 6.95 18.28
C GLY A 143 -20.63 5.79 18.84
N PRO A 144 -19.78 5.15 18.00
CA PRO A 144 -18.92 4.06 18.42
C PRO A 144 -17.93 4.48 19.50
N THR A 145 -17.60 3.56 20.40
CA THR A 145 -16.50 3.70 21.35
C THR A 145 -15.40 2.70 21.03
N HIS A 146 -14.20 2.93 21.55
CA HIS A 146 -13.08 2.03 21.36
C HIS A 146 -12.30 1.86 22.66
N PHE A 147 -11.62 0.74 22.77
CA PHE A 147 -10.56 0.52 23.74
C PHE A 147 -9.46 -0.32 23.13
N GLU A 148 -8.27 -0.25 23.68
CA GLU A 148 -7.09 -0.85 23.10
C GLU A 148 -6.34 -1.69 24.11
N THR A 149 -5.87 -2.83 23.62
CA THR A 149 -5.07 -3.77 24.39
C THR A 149 -3.86 -4.23 23.57
N ARG A 150 -2.89 -4.81 24.26
CA ARG A 150 -1.78 -5.52 23.63
C ARG A 150 -1.97 -7.01 23.85
N ALA A 151 -1.95 -7.80 22.78
CA ALA A 151 -1.82 -9.24 22.85
C ALA A 151 -0.34 -9.61 22.68
N PRO A 152 0.22 -10.48 23.55
CA PRO A 152 1.61 -10.89 23.45
C PRO A 152 1.87 -11.91 22.31
N SER A 153 0.81 -12.41 21.68
CA SER A 153 0.84 -13.35 20.58
C SER A 153 -0.36 -13.17 19.66
N GLY A 154 -0.32 -13.79 18.49
CA GLY A 154 -1.39 -13.70 17.48
C GLY A 154 -1.15 -12.62 16.44
N GLY A 155 -0.05 -11.88 16.53
CA GLY A 155 0.45 -10.98 15.49
C GLY A 155 1.01 -11.71 14.27
N ASN A 156 1.66 -10.98 13.38
CA ASN A 156 2.21 -11.47 12.11
C ASN A 156 3.74 -11.25 11.95
N PRO A 157 4.61 -11.99 12.66
CA PRO A 157 4.38 -12.80 13.88
C PRO A 157 4.53 -11.99 15.17
N GLY A 158 4.17 -12.60 16.31
CA GLY A 158 4.50 -12.06 17.64
C GLY A 158 3.37 -11.31 18.31
N SER A 159 3.70 -10.20 18.94
CA SER A 159 2.74 -9.30 19.60
C SER A 159 1.88 -8.54 18.59
N MET A 160 0.71 -8.08 19.03
CA MET A 160 -0.11 -7.18 18.23
C MET A 160 -0.84 -6.17 19.13
N ARG A 161 -1.22 -5.05 18.54
CA ARG A 161 -2.21 -4.14 19.13
C ARG A 161 -3.59 -4.58 18.72
N ILE A 162 -4.50 -4.71 19.68
CA ILE A 162 -5.92 -4.98 19.43
C ILE A 162 -6.69 -3.69 19.69
N ILE A 163 -7.56 -3.36 18.75
CA ILE A 163 -8.47 -2.21 18.84
C ILE A 163 -9.87 -2.79 18.76
N ASP A 164 -10.59 -2.68 19.89
CA ASP A 164 -11.96 -3.15 20.01
C ASP A 164 -12.93 -1.98 19.91
N TYR A 165 -13.87 -2.08 19.01
CA TYR A 165 -14.92 -1.09 18.79
C TYR A 165 -16.24 -1.64 19.30
N GLN A 166 -16.94 -0.86 20.14
CA GLN A 166 -18.35 -1.07 20.46
C GLN A 166 -19.18 -0.15 19.58
N VAL A 167 -20.11 -0.72 18.85
CA VAL A 167 -20.83 -0.01 17.80
C VAL A 167 -22.34 0.06 18.11
N PRO A 168 -22.98 1.24 17.92
CA PRO A 168 -24.42 1.40 18.03
C PRO A 168 -25.13 0.88 16.78
N VAL A 169 -26.45 0.88 16.81
CA VAL A 169 -27.28 0.63 15.63
C VAL A 169 -27.15 1.79 14.64
N GLY A 170 -27.08 1.46 13.36
CA GLY A 170 -27.15 2.42 12.27
C GLY A 170 -25.82 2.98 11.82
N ARG A 171 -25.87 3.95 10.91
CA ARG A 171 -24.69 4.57 10.31
C ARG A 171 -23.88 5.34 11.35
N SER A 172 -22.62 4.97 11.46
CA SER A 172 -21.65 5.68 12.29
C SER A 172 -20.22 5.40 11.83
N SER A 173 -19.28 6.20 12.29
CA SER A 173 -17.87 5.97 12.03
C SER A 173 -16.99 6.40 13.20
N ILE A 174 -15.82 5.81 13.29
CA ILE A 174 -14.78 6.22 14.23
C ILE A 174 -13.43 6.18 13.52
N ARG A 175 -12.59 7.16 13.82
CA ARG A 175 -11.17 7.21 13.47
C ARG A 175 -10.37 7.38 14.74
N VAL A 176 -9.42 6.50 14.98
CA VAL A 176 -8.49 6.56 16.10
C VAL A 176 -7.10 6.83 15.53
N PHE A 177 -6.55 7.96 15.94
CA PHE A 177 -5.24 8.45 15.53
C PHE A 177 -4.22 7.99 16.58
N HIS A 178 -3.27 7.16 16.15
CA HIS A 178 -2.23 6.57 16.99
C HIS A 178 -0.90 7.24 16.68
N THR A 179 -0.35 7.94 17.66
CA THR A 179 0.99 8.57 17.53
C THR A 179 2.00 7.78 18.36
N ALA A 180 3.04 7.27 17.72
CA ALA A 180 4.17 6.67 18.43
C ALA A 180 4.99 7.76 19.13
N LEU A 181 5.10 7.72 20.45
CA LEU A 181 5.70 8.79 21.26
C LEU A 181 7.20 8.98 20.98
N SER A 182 7.90 7.91 20.61
CA SER A 182 9.32 7.94 20.24
C SER A 182 9.58 8.29 18.76
N ALA A 183 8.53 8.34 17.92
CA ALA A 183 8.66 8.45 16.49
C ALA A 183 8.36 9.87 15.98
N THR A 184 9.25 10.80 16.30
CA THR A 184 9.20 12.17 15.77
C THR A 184 10.33 12.39 14.77
N TYR A 185 9.97 12.85 13.57
CA TYR A 185 10.90 13.33 12.56
C TYR A 185 10.85 14.85 12.51
N ASP A 186 11.96 15.49 12.86
CA ASP A 186 12.12 16.95 12.81
C ASP A 186 12.96 17.34 11.59
N PRO A 187 12.35 17.97 10.56
CA PRO A 187 13.07 18.40 9.36
C PRO A 187 14.17 19.40 9.62
N ALA A 188 14.03 20.28 10.64
CA ALA A 188 15.05 21.26 10.97
C ALA A 188 16.32 20.62 11.54
N VAL A 189 16.20 19.44 12.17
CA VAL A 189 17.33 18.70 12.77
C VAL A 189 17.87 17.64 11.81
N ARG A 190 16.99 16.97 11.08
CA ARG A 190 17.32 15.78 10.28
C ARG A 190 17.42 16.04 8.78
N GLY A 191 17.03 17.23 8.32
CA GLY A 191 16.94 17.62 6.91
C GLY A 191 15.54 17.39 6.32
N ALA A 192 15.28 18.00 5.17
CA ALA A 192 14.00 17.89 4.48
C ALA A 192 13.66 16.42 4.14
N PRO A 193 12.45 15.94 4.45
CA PRO A 193 11.97 14.67 3.92
C PRO A 193 11.96 14.72 2.39
N TYR A 194 12.39 13.63 1.76
CA TYR A 194 12.33 13.49 0.31
C TYR A 194 11.16 12.60 -0.09
N VAL A 195 11.17 11.39 0.41
CA VAL A 195 10.07 10.43 0.30
C VAL A 195 9.95 9.63 1.58
N ILE A 196 8.79 9.01 1.77
CA ILE A 196 8.51 8.16 2.93
C ILE A 196 8.08 6.78 2.45
N ASP A 197 8.68 5.73 2.99
CA ASP A 197 8.17 4.38 2.89
C ASP A 197 7.33 4.07 4.12
N VAL A 198 6.23 3.40 3.93
CA VAL A 198 5.29 3.05 5.00
C VAL A 198 4.93 1.57 4.92
N ALA A 199 4.72 0.95 6.06
CA ALA A 199 4.06 -0.34 6.14
C ALA A 199 3.41 -0.54 7.52
N LEU A 200 2.34 -1.32 7.54
CA LEU A 200 1.76 -1.94 8.72
C LEU A 200 0.99 -3.18 8.30
N ASP A 201 0.83 -4.12 9.20
CA ASP A 201 -0.04 -5.27 9.02
C ASP A 201 -1.35 -5.02 9.75
N CYS A 202 -2.47 -5.38 9.12
CA CYS A 202 -3.76 -5.35 9.77
C CYS A 202 -4.56 -6.62 9.53
N ASN A 203 -5.45 -6.90 10.47
CA ASN A 203 -6.37 -8.04 10.44
C ASN A 203 -7.68 -7.64 11.10
N ARG A 204 -8.81 -7.98 10.49
CA ARG A 204 -10.12 -7.91 11.14
C ARG A 204 -10.36 -9.19 11.91
N LEU A 205 -10.06 -9.17 13.23
CA LEU A 205 -10.04 -10.35 14.08
C LEU A 205 -11.43 -10.94 14.34
N ASN A 206 -12.41 -10.08 14.56
CA ASN A 206 -13.77 -10.46 14.86
C ASN A 206 -14.75 -9.39 14.40
N THR A 207 -15.97 -9.81 14.07
CA THR A 207 -17.07 -8.91 13.77
C THR A 207 -18.39 -9.57 14.12
N SER A 208 -19.20 -8.91 14.94
CA SER A 208 -20.58 -9.29 15.22
C SER A 208 -21.60 -8.40 14.47
N THR A 209 -21.12 -7.46 13.67
CA THR A 209 -21.92 -6.55 12.86
C THR A 209 -21.24 -6.28 11.52
N SER A 210 -22.01 -5.80 10.55
CA SER A 210 -21.47 -5.36 9.26
C SER A 210 -20.72 -4.04 9.43
N GLY A 211 -19.42 -4.03 9.10
CA GLY A 211 -18.60 -2.84 9.15
C GLY A 211 -17.26 -3.06 8.47
N GLU A 212 -16.68 -1.99 7.96
CA GLU A 212 -15.38 -2.01 7.30
C GLU A 212 -14.35 -1.43 8.27
N THR A 213 -13.39 -2.25 8.68
CA THR A 213 -12.22 -1.78 9.43
C THR A 213 -11.16 -1.30 8.46
N LEU A 214 -10.47 -0.24 8.85
CA LEU A 214 -9.38 0.33 8.07
C LEU A 214 -8.15 0.57 8.94
N ALA A 215 -6.99 0.59 8.29
CA ALA A 215 -5.74 1.01 8.88
C ALA A 215 -4.93 1.81 7.84
N ILE A 216 -4.44 2.98 8.22
CA ILE A 216 -3.75 3.90 7.31
C ILE A 216 -2.44 4.32 7.98
N PRO A 217 -1.25 4.00 7.42
CA PRO A 217 -0.01 4.63 7.85
C PRO A 217 -0.12 6.15 7.72
N ALA A 218 0.17 6.88 8.80
CA ALA A 218 -0.13 8.29 8.90
C ALA A 218 0.88 9.04 9.78
N PHE A 219 0.86 10.36 9.70
CA PHE A 219 1.58 11.23 10.62
C PHE A 219 0.81 12.50 10.90
N GLU A 220 1.09 13.11 12.02
CA GLU A 220 0.59 14.43 12.38
C GLU A 220 1.67 15.47 12.12
N GLN A 221 1.30 16.60 11.51
CA GLN A 221 2.15 17.75 11.28
C GLN A 221 1.34 19.05 11.44
N ALA A 222 1.77 19.91 12.34
CA ALA A 222 1.13 21.20 12.61
C ALA A 222 -0.39 21.11 12.89
N GLY A 223 -0.82 20.14 13.69
CA GLY A 223 -2.22 19.93 14.06
C GLY A 223 -3.08 19.30 12.96
N ARG A 224 -2.47 18.73 11.92
CA ARG A 224 -3.13 18.05 10.81
C ARG A 224 -2.64 16.62 10.70
N TRP A 225 -3.55 15.69 10.47
CA TRP A 225 -3.24 14.31 10.21
C TRP A 225 -3.26 14.03 8.72
N TYR A 226 -2.19 13.42 8.24
CA TYR A 226 -2.01 13.03 6.85
C TYR A 226 -1.82 11.51 6.78
N GLY A 227 -2.61 10.84 5.95
CA GLY A 227 -2.50 9.41 5.71
C GLY A 227 -2.08 9.10 4.30
N ALA A 228 -1.32 8.03 4.13
CA ALA A 228 -0.95 7.52 2.82
C ALA A 228 -2.21 7.16 2.01
N SER A 229 -2.25 7.57 0.74
CA SER A 229 -3.36 7.28 -0.17
C SER A 229 -3.24 5.86 -0.72
N LEU A 230 -3.54 4.87 0.10
CA LEU A 230 -3.44 3.43 -0.19
C LEU A 230 -4.81 2.76 -0.02
N ALA A 231 -4.93 1.50 -0.46
CA ALA A 231 -6.02 0.63 -0.03
C ALA A 231 -5.87 0.40 1.48
N ASP A 232 -6.91 0.73 2.23
CA ASP A 232 -6.87 0.89 3.68
C ASP A 232 -7.79 -0.06 4.44
N LEU A 233 -8.52 -0.94 3.75
CA LEU A 233 -9.44 -1.90 4.37
C LEU A 233 -8.69 -3.14 4.86
N CYS A 234 -8.94 -3.52 6.11
CA CYS A 234 -8.37 -4.72 6.69
C CYS A 234 -9.20 -5.97 6.35
N ALA A 235 -8.54 -6.99 5.82
CA ALA A 235 -9.13 -8.29 5.53
C ALA A 235 -9.33 -9.13 6.82
N PRO A 236 -10.12 -10.22 6.79
CA PRO A 236 -10.25 -11.14 7.92
C PRO A 236 -9.04 -12.07 8.11
N THR A 237 -7.95 -11.82 7.42
CA THR A 237 -6.64 -12.45 7.56
C THR A 237 -5.57 -11.37 7.61
N TRP A 238 -4.40 -11.69 8.16
CA TRP A 238 -3.29 -10.74 8.16
C TRP A 238 -2.95 -10.29 6.74
N PHE A 239 -2.87 -9.00 6.58
CA PHE A 239 -2.59 -8.33 5.31
C PHE A 239 -1.67 -7.14 5.55
N THR A 240 -0.64 -7.00 4.72
CA THR A 240 0.31 -5.89 4.78
C THR A 240 -0.16 -4.74 3.88
N ILE A 241 -0.37 -3.59 4.48
CA ILE A 241 -0.55 -2.30 3.80
C ILE A 241 0.83 -1.66 3.70
N ALA A 242 1.37 -1.53 2.50
CA ALA A 242 2.70 -0.97 2.31
C ALA A 242 2.80 -0.15 1.02
N ALA A 243 3.63 0.89 1.06
CA ALA A 243 4.07 1.61 -0.11
C ALA A 243 5.46 2.20 0.10
N THR A 244 6.17 2.38 -0.99
CA THR A 244 7.51 2.95 -1.01
C THR A 244 7.57 4.22 -1.84
N SER A 245 8.55 5.07 -1.56
CA SER A 245 8.83 6.29 -2.33
C SER A 245 7.64 7.27 -2.40
N LEU A 246 6.86 7.39 -1.31
CA LEU A 246 5.75 8.32 -1.24
C LEU A 246 6.26 9.76 -1.12
N LEU A 247 5.78 10.62 -2.01
CA LEU A 247 5.98 12.06 -1.98
C LEU A 247 4.93 12.74 -1.08
N ALA A 248 5.11 14.00 -0.76
CA ALA A 248 4.12 14.78 -0.01
C ALA A 248 2.71 14.70 -0.63
N ALA A 249 2.62 14.73 -1.97
CA ALA A 249 1.36 14.65 -2.70
C ALA A 249 0.64 13.28 -2.61
N ASP A 250 1.34 12.23 -2.19
CA ASP A 250 0.75 10.90 -2.00
C ASP A 250 0.04 10.76 -0.62
N PHE A 251 0.09 11.81 0.21
CA PHE A 251 -0.60 11.86 1.50
C PHE A 251 -1.82 12.77 1.44
N ARG A 252 -2.96 12.26 1.90
CA ARG A 252 -4.21 13.01 2.00
C ARG A 252 -4.47 13.52 3.40
N LEU A 253 -5.14 14.65 3.54
CA LEU A 253 -5.61 15.16 4.82
C LEU A 253 -6.71 14.23 5.36
N LEU A 254 -6.52 13.72 6.57
CA LEU A 254 -7.49 12.85 7.28
C LEU A 254 -8.26 13.62 8.34
N ALA A 255 -7.62 14.55 9.04
CA ALA A 255 -8.22 15.38 10.07
C ALA A 255 -7.41 16.67 10.31
N GLY A 256 -8.06 17.67 10.86
CA GLY A 256 -7.49 19.00 11.13
C GLY A 256 -8.00 20.06 10.16
N PRO A 257 -7.54 21.30 10.31
CA PRO A 257 -7.94 22.40 9.45
C PRO A 257 -7.47 22.18 8.00
N ALA A 258 -8.27 22.64 7.05
CA ALA A 258 -7.88 22.63 5.64
C ALA A 258 -6.55 23.40 5.42
N CYS A 259 -5.81 23.01 4.40
CA CYS A 259 -4.61 23.74 3.99
C CYS A 259 -4.98 25.09 3.39
N ALA A 260 -4.24 26.14 3.74
CA ALA A 260 -4.42 27.43 3.13
C ALA A 260 -4.03 27.39 1.64
N ALA A 261 -4.69 28.21 0.84
CA ALA A 261 -4.36 28.30 -0.59
C ALA A 261 -2.87 28.67 -0.79
N GLY A 262 -2.20 27.89 -1.64
CA GLY A 262 -0.76 28.07 -1.94
C GLY A 262 0.19 27.44 -0.92
N GLN A 263 -0.30 26.79 0.14
CA GLN A 263 0.56 26.02 1.04
C GLN A 263 0.73 24.57 0.55
N SER A 264 1.95 24.05 0.66
CA SER A 264 2.22 22.61 0.51
C SER A 264 1.74 21.88 1.77
N CYS A 265 0.87 20.92 1.60
CA CYS A 265 0.33 20.11 2.69
C CYS A 265 0.25 18.64 2.29
N PRO A 266 0.97 17.75 2.99
CA PRO A 266 1.94 18.06 4.03
C PRO A 266 3.16 18.82 3.51
N ASP A 267 3.88 19.49 4.41
CA ASP A 267 5.09 20.23 4.07
C ASP A 267 6.33 19.37 4.31
N PHE A 268 7.09 19.10 3.23
CA PHE A 268 8.35 18.35 3.27
C PHE A 268 9.58 19.26 3.13
N SER A 269 9.44 20.57 3.38
CA SER A 269 10.58 21.49 3.40
C SER A 269 11.47 21.30 4.63
N ALA A 270 12.68 21.83 4.58
CA ALA A 270 13.61 21.78 5.72
C ALA A 270 13.14 22.60 6.93
N ASN A 271 12.24 23.58 6.71
CA ASN A 271 11.68 24.44 7.76
C ASN A 271 10.28 23.98 8.21
N ALA A 272 9.83 22.83 7.75
CA ALA A 272 8.52 22.30 8.09
C ALA A 272 8.43 21.95 9.58
N ALA A 273 7.21 22.00 10.12
CA ALA A 273 6.94 21.51 11.47
C ALA A 273 7.31 20.02 11.61
N PRO A 274 7.74 19.59 12.80
CA PRO A 274 8.01 18.18 13.06
C PRO A 274 6.81 17.29 12.73
N MET A 275 7.08 16.10 12.19
CA MET A 275 6.12 15.05 11.92
C MET A 275 6.11 14.06 13.08
N ARG A 276 4.96 13.84 13.72
CA ARG A 276 4.74 12.77 14.69
C ARG A 276 4.15 11.57 13.96
N LEU A 277 4.94 10.50 13.85
CA LEU A 277 4.62 9.36 13.00
C LEU A 277 3.73 8.36 13.71
N GLY A 278 2.90 7.66 12.94
CA GLY A 278 1.98 6.69 13.49
C GLY A 278 1.06 6.08 12.44
N PHE A 279 -0.17 5.80 12.82
CA PHE A 279 -1.20 5.29 11.93
C PHE A 279 -2.60 5.73 12.38
N VAL A 280 -3.58 5.56 11.53
CA VAL A 280 -4.99 5.72 11.84
C VAL A 280 -5.67 4.38 11.69
N SER A 281 -6.37 3.94 12.73
CA SER A 281 -7.33 2.85 12.65
C SER A 281 -8.75 3.40 12.58
N GLY A 282 -9.70 2.59 12.14
CA GLY A 282 -11.07 3.06 12.13
C GLY A 282 -12.09 2.03 11.66
N LEU A 283 -13.34 2.44 11.80
CA LEU A 283 -14.49 1.66 11.43
C LEU A 283 -15.52 2.54 10.73
N ASN A 284 -16.09 2.02 9.64
CA ASN A 284 -17.26 2.58 8.97
C ASN A 284 -18.41 1.58 9.07
N LEU A 285 -19.57 2.07 9.49
CA LEU A 285 -20.80 1.30 9.56
C LEU A 285 -21.82 1.81 8.54
N SER A 286 -22.53 0.88 7.92
CA SER A 286 -23.66 1.19 7.04
C SER A 286 -24.90 1.62 7.83
N PRO A 287 -25.92 2.24 7.18
CA PRO A 287 -27.17 2.61 7.84
C PRO A 287 -27.92 1.43 8.46
N ASP A 288 -27.76 0.23 7.91
CA ASP A 288 -28.43 -0.99 8.33
C ASP A 288 -27.63 -1.84 9.31
N SER A 289 -26.52 -1.28 9.85
CA SER A 289 -25.68 -2.00 10.80
C SER A 289 -26.41 -2.21 12.13
N ALA A 290 -26.38 -3.45 12.63
CA ALA A 290 -26.83 -3.78 13.96
C ALA A 290 -25.78 -3.34 15.01
N ALA A 291 -26.23 -3.12 16.25
CA ALA A 291 -25.30 -2.95 17.36
C ALA A 291 -24.43 -4.21 17.54
N GLY A 292 -23.17 -4.02 17.93
CA GLY A 292 -22.27 -5.13 18.10
C GLY A 292 -20.85 -4.72 18.45
N ALA A 293 -19.91 -5.62 18.22
CA ALA A 293 -18.50 -5.38 18.45
C ALA A 293 -17.68 -5.76 17.20
N VAL A 294 -16.60 -5.03 16.96
CA VAL A 294 -15.62 -5.30 15.91
C VAL A 294 -14.23 -5.21 16.52
N SER A 295 -13.39 -6.19 16.27
CA SER A 295 -12.00 -6.20 16.73
C SER A 295 -11.04 -6.19 15.55
N GLN A 296 -10.03 -5.34 15.65
CA GLN A 296 -8.98 -5.17 14.65
C GLN A 296 -7.62 -5.41 15.30
N GLY A 297 -6.76 -6.19 14.62
CA GLY A 297 -5.35 -6.35 14.99
C GLY A 297 -4.47 -5.47 14.12
N ILE A 298 -3.47 -4.85 14.71
CA ILE A 298 -2.41 -4.09 14.04
C ILE A 298 -1.06 -4.64 14.48
N ASP A 299 -0.16 -4.82 13.52
CA ASP A 299 1.19 -5.32 13.75
C ASP A 299 2.20 -4.69 12.77
N ASN A 300 3.49 -4.90 13.03
CA ASN A 300 4.62 -4.57 12.14
C ASN A 300 4.59 -3.15 11.58
N TRP A 301 4.12 -2.17 12.37
CA TRP A 301 4.15 -0.78 11.93
C TRP A 301 5.58 -0.30 11.72
N LYS A 302 5.82 0.32 10.56
CA LYS A 302 7.10 0.95 10.23
C LYS A 302 6.94 2.10 9.27
N MET A 303 7.77 3.12 9.46
CA MET A 303 7.94 4.24 8.53
C MET A 303 9.42 4.53 8.33
N THR A 304 9.82 4.73 7.10
CA THR A 304 11.20 5.10 6.74
C THR A 304 11.16 6.44 6.05
N VAL A 305 11.79 7.44 6.63
CA VAL A 305 11.90 8.79 6.06
C VAL A 305 13.24 8.91 5.35
N TRP A 306 13.21 9.02 4.04
CA TRP A 306 14.36 9.31 3.19
C TRP A 306 14.54 10.81 3.07
N ARG A 307 15.76 11.25 2.94
CA ARG A 307 16.15 12.67 2.88
C ARG A 307 17.20 12.89 1.81
N ARG A 308 17.25 14.08 1.26
CA ARG A 308 18.29 14.50 0.30
C ARG A 308 19.57 14.95 0.97
#